data_51fbefeacae5eb9963ce23be10750d2f
#
_entry.id   51fbefeacae5eb9963ce23be10750d2f
#
_cell.length_a   1.000
_cell.length_b   1.000
_cell.length_c   1.000
_cell.angle_alpha   90.00
_cell.angle_beta   90.00
_cell.angle_gamma   90.00
#
_symmetry.space_group_name_H-M   'P 1'
#
loop_
_entity.id
_entity.type
_entity.pdbx_description
1 polymer ?
#
loop_
_entity_poly.entity_id
_entity_poly.type
_entity_poly.pdbx_seq_one_letter_code
_entity_poly.pdbx_strand_id
1 'polypeptide(L)'
;PKLVLDADICTLESLAKFFSVMLELGEAEHQIALRKQAEFRALQSQINPHFLFNALNTISGLCLTDPDRACKTILVLAAYFRQTLTINDPFVTLEQEVSNVDNYLMLTEARFEGELHVECSLPDDLTKLRLPPLILQPIVENAFKHGISPKEEGGRVRIRINPLRDKGLLYI
;
A
#
# COMPACT_ATOMS: atom_id res chain seq x y z
N PRO A 1 21.55 16.84 -64.57
CA PRO A 1 20.61 15.81 -64.08
C PRO A 1 21.02 15.15 -62.77
N LYS A 2 22.32 14.85 -62.55
CA LYS A 2 22.82 14.19 -61.35
C LYS A 2 22.68 15.01 -60.08
N LEU A 3 22.98 16.30 -60.11
CA LEU A 3 22.88 17.25 -59.00
C LEU A 3 21.46 17.43 -58.43
N VAL A 4 20.44 17.36 -59.28
CA VAL A 4 19.05 17.45 -58.87
C VAL A 4 18.61 16.17 -58.17
N LEU A 5 19.04 15.02 -58.64
CA LEU A 5 18.74 13.70 -58.06
C LEU A 5 19.38 13.55 -56.66
N ASP A 6 20.60 14.07 -56.47
CA ASP A 6 21.31 14.00 -55.17
C ASP A 6 20.65 14.94 -54.11
N ALA A 7 20.10 16.10 -54.55
CA ALA A 7 19.36 17.00 -53.70
C ALA A 7 18.01 16.42 -53.25
N ASP A 8 17.32 15.72 -54.15
CA ASP A 8 16.05 15.04 -53.83
C ASP A 8 16.26 13.85 -52.86
N ILE A 9 17.35 13.12 -53.02
CA ILE A 9 17.70 12.04 -52.06
C ILE A 9 17.99 12.58 -50.68
N CYS A 10 18.77 13.68 -50.55
CA CYS A 10 19.09 14.28 -49.27
C CYS A 10 17.85 14.85 -48.58
N THR A 11 16.89 15.40 -49.33
CA THR A 11 15.60 15.86 -48.79
C THR A 11 14.76 14.69 -48.28
N LEU A 12 14.70 13.57 -49.00
CA LEU A 12 13.98 12.37 -48.59
C LEU A 12 14.58 11.74 -47.36
N GLU A 13 15.92 11.67 -47.24
CA GLU A 13 16.59 11.19 -46.03
C GLU A 13 16.32 12.07 -44.81
N SER A 14 16.31 13.39 -45.01
CA SER A 14 16.00 14.34 -43.94
C SER A 14 14.56 14.20 -43.45
N LEU A 15 13.60 14.03 -44.38
CA LEU A 15 12.21 13.76 -44.05
C LEU A 15 12.05 12.42 -43.33
N ALA A 16 12.72 11.36 -43.80
CA ALA A 16 12.67 10.06 -43.15
C ALA A 16 13.19 10.13 -41.71
N LYS A 17 14.32 10.83 -41.48
CA LYS A 17 14.83 11.09 -40.13
C LYS A 17 13.86 11.88 -39.28
N PHE A 18 13.26 12.91 -39.82
CA PHE A 18 12.26 13.71 -39.09
C PHE A 18 11.06 12.85 -38.66
N PHE A 19 10.52 12.02 -39.55
CA PHE A 19 9.43 11.11 -39.18
C PHE A 19 9.85 10.06 -38.18
N SER A 20 11.07 9.50 -38.26
CA SER A 20 11.58 8.57 -37.27
C SER A 20 11.65 9.20 -35.88
N VAL A 21 12.20 10.41 -35.77
CA VAL A 21 12.26 11.14 -34.49
C VAL A 21 10.86 11.45 -33.93
N MET A 22 9.92 11.84 -34.81
CA MET A 22 8.54 12.11 -34.39
C MET A 22 7.83 10.84 -33.89
N LEU A 23 8.06 9.70 -34.52
CA LEU A 23 7.55 8.41 -34.06
C LEU A 23 8.17 8.00 -32.72
N GLU A 24 9.49 8.10 -32.55
CA GLU A 24 10.20 7.82 -31.31
C GLU A 24 9.71 8.71 -30.15
N LEU A 25 9.48 10.02 -30.42
CA LEU A 25 8.92 10.93 -29.43
C LEU A 25 7.49 10.54 -29.04
N GLY A 26 6.65 10.18 -30.01
CA GLY A 26 5.28 9.72 -29.75
C GLY A 26 5.25 8.42 -28.93
N GLU A 27 6.15 7.47 -29.23
CA GLU A 27 6.29 6.24 -28.45
C GLU A 27 6.78 6.53 -27.01
N ALA A 28 7.76 7.43 -26.85
CA ALA A 28 8.26 7.82 -25.54
C ALA A 28 7.17 8.49 -24.68
N GLU A 29 6.40 9.42 -25.26
CA GLU A 29 5.26 10.04 -24.56
C GLU A 29 4.20 9.01 -24.16
N HIS A 30 3.89 8.07 -25.04
CA HIS A 30 2.95 6.99 -24.75
C HIS A 30 3.44 6.10 -23.60
N GLN A 31 4.71 5.73 -23.58
CA GLN A 31 5.32 4.95 -22.50
C GLN A 31 5.30 5.70 -21.16
N ILE A 32 5.56 7.00 -21.16
CA ILE A 32 5.47 7.84 -19.96
C ILE A 32 4.02 7.86 -19.42
N ALA A 33 3.05 8.00 -20.31
CA ALA A 33 1.64 8.00 -19.92
C ALA A 33 1.20 6.65 -19.32
N LEU A 34 1.62 5.53 -19.92
CA LEU A 34 1.36 4.18 -19.39
C LEU A 34 2.00 3.96 -18.02
N ARG A 35 3.25 4.41 -17.83
CA ARG A 35 3.92 4.33 -16.52
C ARG A 35 3.17 5.12 -15.45
N LYS A 36 2.83 6.38 -15.71
CA LYS A 36 2.04 7.21 -14.80
C LYS A 36 0.70 6.56 -14.44
N GLN A 37 0.03 5.96 -15.42
CA GLN A 37 -1.23 5.26 -15.18
C GLN A 37 -1.04 4.00 -14.34
N ALA A 38 0.03 3.23 -14.56
CA ALA A 38 0.37 2.06 -13.76
C ALA A 38 0.73 2.46 -12.31
N GLU A 39 1.53 3.51 -12.13
CA GLU A 39 1.87 4.06 -10.81
C GLU A 39 0.61 4.55 -10.08
N PHE A 40 -0.28 5.26 -10.76
CA PHE A 40 -1.55 5.71 -10.18
C PHE A 40 -2.44 4.53 -9.75
N ARG A 41 -2.54 3.48 -10.58
CA ARG A 41 -3.28 2.26 -10.23
C ARG A 41 -2.64 1.51 -9.06
N ALA A 42 -1.32 1.45 -9.01
CA ALA A 42 -0.60 0.87 -7.89
C ALA A 42 -0.87 1.62 -6.58
N LEU A 43 -0.84 2.95 -6.61
CA LEU A 43 -1.21 3.81 -5.48
C LEU A 43 -2.67 3.60 -5.05
N GLN A 44 -3.61 3.54 -6.01
CA GLN A 44 -5.02 3.25 -5.70
C GLN A 44 -5.22 1.86 -5.09
N SER A 45 -4.44 0.86 -5.51
CA SER A 45 -4.55 -0.50 -4.98
C SER A 45 -4.02 -0.63 -3.55
N GLN A 46 -3.20 0.31 -3.09
CA GLN A 46 -2.75 0.39 -1.69
C GLN A 46 -3.87 0.78 -0.73
N ILE A 47 -4.91 1.46 -1.24
CA ILE A 47 -6.12 1.75 -0.46
C ILE A 47 -7.12 0.62 -0.72
N ASN A 48 -7.42 -0.18 0.30
CA ASN A 48 -8.51 -1.14 0.24
C ASN A 48 -9.86 -0.40 0.35
N PRO A 49 -10.63 -0.22 -0.76
CA PRO A 49 -11.85 0.59 -0.71
C PRO A 49 -12.90 0.00 0.25
N HIS A 50 -12.98 -1.31 0.30
CA HIS A 50 -13.92 -2.00 1.19
C HIS A 50 -13.59 -1.78 2.66
N PHE A 51 -12.30 -1.75 3.03
CA PHE A 51 -11.86 -1.42 4.37
C PHE A 51 -12.23 0.03 4.75
N LEU A 52 -11.98 0.98 3.83
CA LEU A 52 -12.34 2.38 4.03
C LEU A 52 -13.85 2.55 4.25
N PHE A 53 -14.69 1.97 3.39
CA PHE A 53 -16.14 2.03 3.54
C PHE A 53 -16.61 1.44 4.88
N ASN A 54 -16.05 0.31 5.29
CA ASN A 54 -16.38 -0.31 6.57
C ASN A 54 -15.98 0.57 7.75
N ALA A 55 -14.77 1.16 7.74
CA ALA A 55 -14.35 2.08 8.79
C ALA A 55 -15.25 3.30 8.89
N LEU A 56 -15.62 3.92 7.75
CA LEU A 56 -16.53 5.07 7.72
C LEU A 56 -17.94 4.72 8.22
N ASN A 57 -18.46 3.55 7.86
CA ASN A 57 -19.77 3.08 8.36
C ASN A 57 -19.74 2.85 9.88
N THR A 58 -18.67 2.24 10.40
CA THR A 58 -18.46 2.06 11.83
C THR A 58 -18.42 3.42 12.56
N ILE A 59 -17.64 4.37 12.05
CA ILE A 59 -17.55 5.72 12.59
C ILE A 59 -18.92 6.40 12.59
N SER A 60 -19.67 6.29 11.49
CA SER A 60 -21.02 6.86 11.38
C SER A 60 -21.98 6.30 12.45
N GLY A 61 -21.93 4.99 12.69
CA GLY A 61 -22.68 4.37 13.79
C GLY A 61 -22.25 4.87 15.17
N LEU A 62 -20.93 4.94 15.41
CA LEU A 62 -20.38 5.43 16.67
C LEU A 62 -20.71 6.91 16.95
N CYS A 63 -20.86 7.75 15.92
CA CYS A 63 -21.25 9.15 16.11
C CYS A 63 -22.59 9.28 16.86
N LEU A 64 -23.48 8.31 16.74
CA LEU A 64 -24.79 8.30 17.39
C LEU A 64 -24.77 7.63 18.77
N THR A 65 -23.89 6.68 19.00
CA THR A 65 -23.88 5.83 20.21
C THR A 65 -22.75 6.16 21.17
N ASP A 66 -21.56 6.51 20.65
CA ASP A 66 -20.34 6.82 21.42
C ASP A 66 -19.47 7.83 20.64
N PRO A 67 -19.76 9.14 20.73
CA PRO A 67 -19.02 10.18 20.01
C PRO A 67 -17.53 10.24 20.33
N ASP A 68 -17.13 9.92 21.57
CA ASP A 68 -15.73 9.93 21.97
C ASP A 68 -14.95 8.80 21.29
N ARG A 69 -15.56 7.64 21.19
CA ARG A 69 -15.00 6.50 20.45
C ARG A 69 -14.96 6.78 18.95
N ALA A 70 -15.99 7.44 18.39
CA ALA A 70 -15.99 7.90 17.00
C ALA A 70 -14.79 8.81 16.70
N CYS A 71 -14.55 9.83 17.54
CA CYS A 71 -13.41 10.73 17.42
C CYS A 71 -12.07 9.98 17.45
N LYS A 72 -11.89 9.06 18.39
CA LYS A 72 -10.67 8.23 18.45
C LYS A 72 -10.49 7.39 17.18
N THR A 73 -11.57 6.78 16.69
CA THR A 73 -11.53 5.95 15.47
C THR A 73 -11.17 6.77 14.23
N ILE A 74 -11.65 8.02 14.11
CA ILE A 74 -11.25 8.95 13.04
C ILE A 74 -9.75 9.25 13.09
N LEU A 75 -9.21 9.51 14.28
CA LEU A 75 -7.77 9.81 14.44
C LEU A 75 -6.89 8.61 14.04
N VAL A 76 -7.31 7.40 14.44
CA VAL A 76 -6.61 6.16 14.05
C VAL A 76 -6.71 5.95 12.53
N LEU A 77 -7.87 6.19 11.91
CA LEU A 77 -8.04 6.10 10.46
C LEU A 77 -7.13 7.09 9.73
N ALA A 78 -7.05 8.32 10.22
CA ALA A 78 -6.16 9.34 9.65
C ALA A 78 -4.67 8.96 9.80
N ALA A 79 -4.28 8.39 10.94
CA ALA A 79 -2.92 7.90 11.16
C ALA A 79 -2.56 6.74 10.22
N TYR A 80 -3.46 5.76 10.10
CA TYR A 80 -3.33 4.62 9.18
C TYR A 80 -3.11 5.08 7.74
N PHE A 81 -3.96 5.97 7.21
CA PHE A 81 -3.80 6.47 5.85
C PHE A 81 -2.55 7.32 5.66
N ARG A 82 -2.17 8.12 6.65
CA ARG A 82 -0.93 8.91 6.57
C ARG A 82 0.28 7.98 6.45
N GLN A 83 0.35 6.94 7.25
CA GLN A 83 1.44 5.95 7.19
C GLN A 83 1.46 5.23 5.83
N THR A 84 0.31 4.78 5.35
CA THR A 84 0.20 4.03 4.08
C THR A 84 0.53 4.89 2.85
N LEU A 85 0.11 6.17 2.84
CA LEU A 85 0.27 7.05 1.68
C LEU A 85 1.61 7.82 1.64
N THR A 86 2.34 7.90 2.76
CA THR A 86 3.62 8.64 2.83
C THR A 86 4.86 7.75 2.77
N ILE A 87 4.72 6.48 2.41
CA ILE A 87 5.87 5.58 2.24
C ILE A 87 6.64 5.98 0.97
N ASN A 88 7.64 6.86 1.14
CA ASN A 88 8.57 7.26 0.07
C ASN A 88 9.94 6.57 0.21
N ASP A 89 10.22 5.93 1.34
CA ASP A 89 11.47 5.20 1.58
C ASP A 89 11.27 3.72 1.14
N PRO A 90 12.20 3.12 0.40
CA PRO A 90 12.15 1.71 0.03
C PRO A 90 12.23 0.76 1.25
N PHE A 91 12.56 1.27 2.42
CA PHE A 91 12.64 0.50 3.67
C PHE A 91 12.04 1.27 4.84
N VAL A 92 11.24 0.58 5.64
CA VAL A 92 10.67 1.07 6.90
C VAL A 92 11.22 0.27 8.08
N THR A 93 11.06 0.76 9.31
CA THR A 93 11.42 -0.01 10.50
C THR A 93 10.33 -1.03 10.83
N LEU A 94 10.72 -2.13 11.48
CA LEU A 94 9.75 -3.13 11.94
C LEU A 94 8.74 -2.52 12.92
N GLU A 95 9.15 -1.57 13.74
CA GLU A 95 8.27 -0.79 14.62
C GLU A 95 7.18 -0.05 13.82
N GLN A 96 7.54 0.56 12.68
CA GLN A 96 6.59 1.24 11.81
C GLN A 96 5.59 0.26 11.17
N GLU A 97 6.05 -0.92 10.73
CA GLU A 97 5.16 -1.97 10.21
C GLU A 97 4.19 -2.47 11.28
N VAL A 98 4.68 -2.72 12.50
CA VAL A 98 3.82 -3.13 13.62
C VAL A 98 2.82 -2.04 13.98
N SER A 99 3.26 -0.78 14.07
CA SER A 99 2.34 0.35 14.33
C SER A 99 1.24 0.48 13.26
N ASN A 100 1.57 0.21 12.00
CA ASN A 100 0.58 0.23 10.91
C ASN A 100 -0.44 -0.91 11.05
N VAL A 101 0.04 -2.09 11.41
CA VAL A 101 -0.81 -3.26 11.71
C VAL A 101 -1.71 -3.00 12.92
N ASP A 102 -1.19 -2.39 13.99
CA ASP A 102 -1.97 -2.03 15.18
C ASP A 102 -3.10 -1.06 14.82
N ASN A 103 -2.83 -0.02 14.01
CA ASN A 103 -3.86 0.89 13.53
C ASN A 103 -4.94 0.17 12.71
N TYR A 104 -4.55 -0.76 11.82
CA TYR A 104 -5.48 -1.58 11.05
C TYR A 104 -6.37 -2.44 11.98
N LEU A 105 -5.76 -3.09 12.97
CA LEU A 105 -6.47 -3.96 13.92
C LEU A 105 -7.42 -3.16 14.82
N MET A 106 -7.03 -1.98 15.31
CA MET A 106 -7.91 -1.08 16.07
C MET A 106 -9.15 -0.65 15.27
N LEU A 107 -8.98 -0.33 13.97
CA LEU A 107 -10.10 0.01 13.10
C LEU A 107 -11.02 -1.19 12.86
N THR A 108 -10.43 -2.37 12.80
CA THR A 108 -11.16 -3.63 12.62
C THR A 108 -11.91 -4.02 13.87
N GLU A 109 -11.27 -3.91 15.05
CA GLU A 109 -11.87 -4.18 16.37
C GLU A 109 -13.05 -3.25 16.66
N ALA A 110 -12.97 -1.98 16.26
CA ALA A 110 -14.06 -1.02 16.39
C ALA A 110 -15.36 -1.50 15.72
N ARG A 111 -15.26 -2.33 14.67
CA ARG A 111 -16.38 -2.92 13.93
C ARG A 111 -16.98 -4.14 14.62
N PHE A 112 -16.18 -4.92 15.37
CA PHE A 112 -16.58 -6.20 15.96
C PHE A 112 -16.94 -6.11 17.44
N GLU A 113 -17.15 -4.92 17.98
CA GLU A 113 -17.69 -4.64 19.32
C GLU A 113 -17.01 -5.39 20.48
N GLY A 114 -15.68 -5.63 20.35
CA GLY A 114 -14.89 -6.25 21.42
C GLY A 114 -14.74 -7.78 21.31
N GLU A 115 -15.28 -8.40 20.28
CA GLU A 115 -15.11 -9.87 20.03
C GLU A 115 -13.76 -10.22 19.41
N LEU A 116 -12.95 -9.21 19.07
CA LEU A 116 -11.61 -9.38 18.52
C LEU A 116 -10.55 -9.13 19.59
N HIS A 117 -9.72 -10.12 19.87
CA HIS A 117 -8.56 -9.99 20.74
C HIS A 117 -7.28 -9.99 19.92
N VAL A 118 -6.48 -8.93 20.04
CA VAL A 118 -5.20 -8.79 19.35
C VAL A 118 -4.06 -8.83 20.34
N GLU A 119 -3.10 -9.69 20.08
CA GLU A 119 -1.84 -9.77 20.84
C GLU A 119 -0.68 -9.59 19.87
N CYS A 120 0.09 -8.51 19.99
CA CYS A 120 1.32 -8.31 19.24
C CYS A 120 2.53 -8.35 20.19
N SER A 121 3.53 -9.17 19.86
CA SER A 121 4.78 -9.26 20.62
C SER A 121 5.94 -8.97 19.68
N LEU A 122 6.60 -7.82 19.93
CA LEU A 122 7.78 -7.35 19.23
C LEU A 122 8.94 -7.24 20.22
N PRO A 123 10.05 -8.00 20.06
CA PRO A 123 11.24 -7.81 20.87
C PRO A 123 11.90 -6.44 20.63
N ASP A 124 12.36 -5.81 21.72
CA ASP A 124 12.94 -4.45 21.68
C ASP A 124 14.17 -4.33 20.77
N ASP A 125 14.96 -5.39 20.65
CA ASP A 125 16.15 -5.46 19.81
C ASP A 125 15.84 -5.48 18.30
N LEU A 126 14.61 -5.79 17.93
CA LEU A 126 14.15 -5.84 16.53
C LEU A 126 13.41 -4.59 16.05
N THR A 127 13.07 -3.65 16.94
CA THR A 127 12.27 -2.46 16.58
C THR A 127 12.87 -1.66 15.43
N LYS A 128 14.20 -1.53 15.38
CA LYS A 128 14.97 -0.76 14.38
C LYS A 128 15.34 -1.57 13.13
N LEU A 129 14.96 -2.84 13.05
CA LEU A 129 15.20 -3.65 11.86
C LEU A 129 14.51 -3.02 10.65
N ARG A 130 15.24 -2.83 9.56
CA ARG A 130 14.69 -2.27 8.31
C ARG A 130 14.26 -3.38 7.38
N LEU A 131 13.03 -3.26 6.86
CA LEU A 131 12.42 -4.19 5.92
C LEU A 131 11.63 -3.43 4.84
N PRO A 132 11.35 -4.03 3.68
CA PRO A 132 10.45 -3.42 2.72
C PRO A 132 9.08 -3.14 3.35
N PRO A 133 8.40 -2.03 2.98
CA PRO A 133 7.10 -1.72 3.54
C PRO A 133 6.02 -2.72 3.12
N LEU A 134 4.94 -2.78 3.91
CA LEU A 134 3.74 -3.58 3.64
C LEU A 134 4.02 -5.10 3.58
N ILE A 135 4.91 -5.61 4.44
CA ILE A 135 5.14 -7.06 4.58
C ILE A 135 4.18 -7.67 5.61
N LEU A 136 4.03 -7.04 6.77
CA LEU A 136 3.19 -7.58 7.86
C LEU A 136 1.70 -7.38 7.56
N GLN A 137 1.33 -6.23 7.07
CA GLN A 137 -0.06 -5.86 6.87
C GLN A 137 -0.84 -6.86 6.00
N PRO A 138 -0.39 -7.30 4.80
CA PRO A 138 -1.13 -8.27 3.99
C PRO A 138 -1.32 -9.62 4.67
N ILE A 139 -0.36 -10.05 5.49
CA ILE A 139 -0.44 -11.31 6.24
C ILE A 139 -1.56 -11.21 7.28
N VAL A 140 -1.61 -10.11 8.02
CA VAL A 140 -2.62 -9.86 9.05
C VAL A 140 -4.01 -9.67 8.42
N GLU A 141 -4.10 -8.91 7.32
CA GLU A 141 -5.34 -8.74 6.56
C GLU A 141 -5.90 -10.09 6.08
N ASN A 142 -5.05 -10.96 5.55
CA ASN A 142 -5.46 -12.29 5.10
C ASN A 142 -5.90 -13.18 6.27
N ALA A 143 -5.15 -13.18 7.36
CA ALA A 143 -5.51 -13.92 8.57
C ALA A 143 -6.87 -13.47 9.11
N PHE A 144 -7.11 -12.16 9.15
CA PHE A 144 -8.39 -11.59 9.56
C PHE A 144 -9.52 -11.96 8.60
N LYS A 145 -9.35 -11.69 7.31
CA LYS A 145 -10.38 -11.91 6.28
C LYS A 145 -10.82 -13.37 6.18
N HIS A 146 -9.89 -14.28 6.28
CA HIS A 146 -10.16 -15.72 6.09
C HIS A 146 -10.33 -16.49 7.41
N GLY A 147 -9.74 -16.01 8.51
CA GLY A 147 -9.79 -16.70 9.81
C GLY A 147 -10.87 -16.20 10.76
N ILE A 148 -11.19 -14.90 10.73
CA ILE A 148 -12.09 -14.26 11.72
C ILE A 148 -13.36 -13.74 11.09
N SER A 149 -13.26 -12.95 10.03
CA SER A 149 -14.43 -12.31 9.40
C SER A 149 -15.61 -13.26 9.06
N PRO A 150 -15.39 -14.56 8.76
CA PRO A 150 -16.48 -15.49 8.53
C PRO A 150 -17.15 -16.02 9.81
N LYS A 151 -16.60 -15.73 11.00
CA LYS A 151 -17.12 -16.23 12.29
C LYS A 151 -17.93 -15.14 12.97
N GLU A 152 -19.15 -15.46 13.39
CA GLU A 152 -20.01 -14.56 14.14
C GLU A 152 -19.51 -14.37 15.60
N GLU A 153 -18.76 -15.32 16.13
CA GLU A 153 -18.25 -15.35 17.52
C GLU A 153 -16.95 -14.56 17.72
N GLY A 154 -16.48 -13.83 16.68
CA GLY A 154 -15.21 -13.12 16.76
C GLY A 154 -13.98 -14.02 16.73
N GLY A 155 -12.86 -13.59 17.32
CA GLY A 155 -11.66 -14.40 17.35
C GLY A 155 -10.45 -13.73 17.98
N ARG A 156 -9.33 -14.47 17.95
CA ARG A 156 -8.05 -13.97 18.44
C ARG A 156 -7.01 -13.95 17.32
N VAL A 157 -6.36 -12.79 17.14
CA VAL A 157 -5.17 -12.63 16.29
C VAL A 157 -3.95 -12.53 17.19
N ARG A 158 -2.98 -13.40 16.98
CA ARG A 158 -1.71 -13.32 17.72
C ARG A 158 -0.57 -13.21 16.72
N ILE A 159 0.16 -12.10 16.81
CA ILE A 159 1.34 -11.80 16.00
C ILE A 159 2.55 -11.96 16.89
N ARG A 160 3.45 -12.88 16.55
CA ARG A 160 4.71 -13.09 17.25
C ARG A 160 5.86 -12.94 16.27
N ILE A 161 6.76 -12.03 16.57
CA ILE A 161 7.94 -11.78 15.76
C ILE A 161 9.14 -12.28 16.56
N ASN A 162 9.86 -13.26 16.03
CA ASN A 162 11.01 -13.86 16.69
C ASN A 162 12.22 -13.89 15.74
N PRO A 163 13.43 -13.55 16.20
CA PRO A 163 14.64 -13.72 15.41
C PRO A 163 14.98 -15.22 15.30
N LEU A 164 15.18 -15.70 14.08
CA LEU A 164 15.82 -17.00 13.86
C LEU A 164 17.34 -16.80 13.94
N ARG A 165 17.89 -16.99 15.13
CA ARG A 165 19.28 -16.64 15.50
C ARG A 165 20.35 -17.26 14.60
N ASP A 166 20.09 -18.41 13.99
CA ASP A 166 21.08 -19.14 13.19
C ASP A 166 21.08 -18.82 11.69
N LYS A 167 20.12 -18.06 11.19
CA LYS A 167 19.93 -17.84 9.75
C LYS A 167 19.68 -16.40 9.33
N GLY A 168 19.67 -15.43 10.26
CA GLY A 168 19.33 -14.04 9.94
C GLY A 168 17.90 -13.89 9.40
N LEU A 169 16.98 -14.81 9.73
CA LEU A 169 15.60 -14.84 9.28
C LEU A 169 14.68 -14.39 10.42
N LEU A 170 13.58 -13.76 10.05
CA LEU A 170 12.45 -13.45 10.91
C LEU A 170 11.36 -14.50 10.73
N TYR A 171 10.81 -14.98 11.84
CA TYR A 171 9.59 -15.79 11.87
C TYR A 171 8.42 -14.92 12.35
N ILE A 172 7.36 -14.87 11.55
CA ILE A 172 6.13 -14.10 11.81
C ILE A 172 4.98 -15.07 11.99
#